data_334343cc8e4f37ec23bc716069b9eecc
#
_entry.id   334343cc8e4f37ec23bc716069b9eecc
#
_cell.length_a   1.000
_cell.length_b   1.000
_cell.length_c   1.000
_cell.angle_alpha   90.00
_cell.angle_beta   90.00
_cell.angle_gamma   90.00
#
_symmetry.space_group_name_H-M   'P 1'
#
loop_
_entity.id
_entity.type
_entity.pdbx_description
1 polymer ?
#
loop_
_entity_poly.entity_id
_entity_poly.type
_entity_poly.pdbx_seq_one_letter_code
_entity_poly.pdbx_strand_id
1 'polypeptide(L)'
;YKIICLSNYFGKESGILAGLDNSEGEAIIIMDPDLEDPPELIKDLIKKWKEGYDVVYATRKKVQLPFYKSILKKIFYLVFKIFTKQGFNIPSNTGDYRIIDKKIKNILISMRERIRFLRGLISYIGFKQTGILFDRPIRKKGKSKTSISWLIRYGMDSLLSSTGAPVSVITRIGLFS
;
A
#
# COMPACT_ATOMS: atom_id res chain seq x y z
N TYR A 1 -12.61 -1.98 22.04
CA TYR A 1 -11.51 -1.41 21.23
C TYR A 1 -10.16 -1.72 21.88
N LYS A 2 -9.10 -1.80 21.07
CA LYS A 2 -7.73 -2.05 21.50
C LYS A 2 -6.84 -0.91 21.01
N ILE A 3 -6.04 -0.35 21.89
CA ILE A 3 -5.06 0.70 21.56
C ILE A 3 -3.67 0.06 21.59
N ILE A 4 -2.89 0.27 20.53
CA ILE A 4 -1.52 -0.23 20.41
C ILE A 4 -0.58 0.97 20.39
N CYS A 5 0.26 1.09 21.40
CA CYS A 5 1.27 2.13 21.51
C CYS A 5 2.63 1.58 21.07
N LEU A 6 3.25 2.23 20.09
CA LEU A 6 4.62 1.93 19.69
C LEU A 6 5.60 2.79 20.52
N SER A 7 6.78 2.26 20.78
CA SER A 7 7.83 2.95 21.57
C SER A 7 8.40 4.20 20.89
N ASN A 8 8.23 4.32 19.56
CA ASN A 8 8.71 5.45 18.78
C ASN A 8 7.88 5.61 17.49
N TYR A 9 8.12 6.67 16.74
CA TYR A 9 7.54 6.87 15.41
C TYR A 9 8.29 6.03 14.37
N PHE A 10 7.73 4.88 14.02
CA PHE A 10 8.28 3.96 13.01
C PHE A 10 7.62 4.10 11.63
N GLY A 11 6.76 5.09 11.47
CA GLY A 11 6.01 5.34 10.24
C GLY A 11 4.70 4.57 10.14
N LYS A 12 3.93 4.90 9.11
CA LYS A 12 2.57 4.39 8.88
C LYS A 12 2.54 2.87 8.70
N GLU A 13 3.43 2.33 7.89
CA GLU A 13 3.47 0.89 7.57
C GLU A 13 3.66 0.04 8.83
N SER A 14 4.54 0.48 9.74
CA SER A 14 4.74 -0.21 11.03
C SER A 14 3.50 -0.15 11.92
N GLY A 15 2.77 0.98 11.90
CA GLY A 15 1.50 1.09 12.60
C GLY A 15 0.45 0.12 12.07
N ILE A 16 0.33 -0.01 10.75
CA ILE A 16 -0.59 -0.96 10.13
C ILE A 16 -0.22 -2.40 10.50
N LEU A 17 1.07 -2.74 10.47
CA LEU A 17 1.55 -4.07 10.84
C LEU A 17 1.26 -4.40 12.30
N ALA A 18 1.50 -3.47 13.22
CA ALA A 18 1.14 -3.66 14.62
C ALA A 18 -0.36 -3.92 14.80
N GLY A 19 -1.20 -3.24 14.00
CA GLY A 19 -2.63 -3.50 13.95
C GLY A 19 -2.96 -4.90 13.42
N LEU A 20 -2.30 -5.32 12.36
CA LEU A 20 -2.46 -6.67 11.78
C LEU A 20 -2.02 -7.76 12.75
N ASP A 21 -0.88 -7.61 13.41
CA ASP A 21 -0.38 -8.57 14.40
C ASP A 21 -1.39 -8.81 15.53
N ASN A 22 -2.09 -7.76 15.92
CA ASN A 22 -3.06 -7.79 17.02
C ASN A 22 -4.52 -7.99 16.60
N SER A 23 -4.78 -8.24 15.32
CA SER A 23 -6.14 -8.50 14.81
C SER A 23 -6.48 -9.99 14.82
N GLU A 24 -7.73 -10.35 15.14
CA GLU A 24 -8.19 -11.74 15.30
C GLU A 24 -9.31 -12.12 14.33
N GLY A 25 -9.86 -11.14 13.58
CA GLY A 25 -10.99 -11.36 12.66
C GLY A 25 -10.68 -12.33 11.51
N GLU A 26 -11.72 -12.86 10.89
CA GLU A 26 -11.62 -13.66 9.65
C GLU A 26 -11.21 -12.80 8.44
N ALA A 27 -11.56 -11.52 8.47
CA ALA A 27 -11.11 -10.51 7.55
C ALA A 27 -10.75 -9.23 8.31
N ILE A 28 -9.77 -8.50 7.83
CA ILE A 28 -9.24 -7.30 8.46
C ILE A 28 -9.42 -6.12 7.51
N ILE A 29 -10.01 -5.04 8.01
CA ILE A 29 -10.15 -3.79 7.26
C ILE A 29 -9.07 -2.81 7.72
N ILE A 30 -8.28 -2.34 6.76
CA ILE A 30 -7.28 -1.30 6.96
C ILE A 30 -7.90 0.00 6.46
N MET A 31 -7.95 1.03 7.32
CA MET A 31 -8.58 2.31 7.02
C MET A 31 -7.80 3.46 7.67
N ASP A 32 -7.68 4.59 7.00
CA ASP A 32 -7.07 5.80 7.57
C ASP A 32 -8.07 6.53 8.48
N PRO A 33 -7.61 7.13 9.60
CA PRO A 33 -8.50 7.80 10.56
C PRO A 33 -8.87 9.24 10.16
N ASP A 34 -8.45 9.71 8.98
CA ASP A 34 -8.60 11.11 8.56
C ASP A 34 -9.96 11.44 7.90
N LEU A 35 -10.90 10.48 7.93
CA LEU A 35 -12.24 10.58 7.34
C LEU A 35 -12.25 10.81 5.82
N GLU A 36 -11.13 10.61 5.14
CA GLU A 36 -11.09 10.60 3.67
C GLU A 36 -11.50 9.23 3.08
N ASP A 37 -11.47 8.20 3.92
CA ASP A 37 -11.93 6.85 3.61
C ASP A 37 -13.34 6.68 4.20
N PRO A 38 -14.42 6.64 3.38
CA PRO A 38 -15.80 6.61 3.87
C PRO A 38 -16.12 5.27 4.54
N PRO A 39 -16.54 5.24 5.82
CA PRO A 39 -16.91 4.00 6.52
C PRO A 39 -18.07 3.24 5.85
N GLU A 40 -18.92 3.93 5.09
CA GLU A 40 -20.05 3.35 4.37
C GLU A 40 -19.63 2.29 3.36
N LEU A 41 -18.41 2.44 2.80
CA LEU A 41 -17.82 1.51 1.82
C LEU A 41 -17.48 0.15 2.45
N ILE A 42 -17.39 0.06 3.77
CA ILE A 42 -17.09 -1.19 4.49
C ILE A 42 -18.06 -2.30 4.09
N LYS A 43 -19.34 -1.97 3.93
CA LYS A 43 -20.37 -2.95 3.54
C LYS A 43 -20.09 -3.56 2.17
N ASP A 44 -19.67 -2.74 1.21
CA ASP A 44 -19.35 -3.21 -0.14
C ASP A 44 -18.03 -4.00 -0.17
N LEU A 45 -17.05 -3.59 0.62
CA LEU A 45 -15.80 -4.35 0.80
C LEU A 45 -16.08 -5.75 1.35
N ILE A 46 -16.90 -5.85 2.40
CA ILE A 46 -17.30 -7.14 3.00
C ILE A 46 -18.09 -7.98 2.00
N LYS A 47 -19.00 -7.37 1.24
CA LYS A 47 -19.78 -8.08 0.21
C LYS A 47 -18.86 -8.73 -0.82
N LYS A 48 -17.87 -7.99 -1.35
CA LYS A 48 -16.91 -8.52 -2.31
C LYS A 48 -15.98 -9.59 -1.70
N TRP A 49 -15.58 -9.43 -0.46
CA TRP A 49 -14.83 -10.48 0.23
C TRP A 49 -15.65 -11.78 0.36
N LYS A 50 -16.94 -11.69 0.71
CA LYS A 50 -17.83 -12.85 0.77
C LYS A 50 -18.10 -13.49 -0.60
N GLU A 51 -17.91 -12.76 -1.71
CA GLU A 51 -17.93 -13.32 -3.08
C GLU A 51 -16.66 -14.14 -3.40
N GLY A 52 -15.73 -14.30 -2.44
CA GLY A 52 -14.53 -15.11 -2.57
C GLY A 52 -13.31 -14.35 -3.08
N TYR A 53 -13.27 -13.04 -2.92
CA TYR A 53 -12.05 -12.26 -3.13
C TYR A 53 -11.23 -12.21 -1.84
N ASP A 54 -9.94 -12.45 -1.94
CA ASP A 54 -9.01 -12.49 -0.81
C ASP A 54 -8.56 -11.11 -0.37
N VAL A 55 -8.53 -10.16 -1.32
CA VAL A 55 -8.22 -8.75 -1.10
C VAL A 55 -9.20 -7.89 -1.89
N VAL A 56 -9.86 -6.95 -1.22
CA VAL A 56 -10.69 -5.95 -1.90
C VAL A 56 -10.23 -4.56 -1.50
N TYR A 57 -9.75 -3.78 -2.47
CA TYR A 57 -9.22 -2.44 -2.23
C TYR A 57 -10.16 -1.36 -2.75
N ALA A 58 -10.20 -0.24 -2.03
CA ALA A 58 -10.91 0.94 -2.46
C ALA A 58 -10.08 1.73 -3.49
N THR A 59 -10.65 1.94 -4.68
CA THR A 59 -10.03 2.66 -5.79
C THR A 59 -10.72 4.01 -5.99
N ARG A 60 -9.95 5.08 -5.98
CA ARG A 60 -10.49 6.44 -6.19
C ARG A 60 -10.83 6.65 -7.67
N LYS A 61 -12.06 7.04 -7.97
CA LYS A 61 -12.52 7.32 -9.35
C LYS A 61 -11.72 8.46 -9.99
N LYS A 62 -11.48 9.55 -9.25
CA LYS A 62 -10.73 10.71 -9.72
C LYS A 62 -9.67 11.10 -8.70
N VAL A 63 -8.44 11.28 -9.15
CA VAL A 63 -7.35 11.81 -8.35
C VAL A 63 -6.88 13.09 -9.02
N GLN A 64 -7.31 14.24 -8.51
CA GLN A 64 -6.81 15.52 -8.97
C GLN A 64 -5.41 15.73 -8.38
N LEU A 65 -4.41 15.64 -9.22
CA LEU A 65 -3.02 15.92 -8.86
C LEU A 65 -2.53 17.12 -9.66
N PRO A 66 -1.75 18.02 -9.06
CA PRO A 66 -1.00 19.01 -9.80
C PRO A 66 -0.16 18.32 -10.88
N PHE A 67 0.02 19.00 -12.04
CA PHE A 67 0.68 18.43 -13.21
C PHE A 67 2.03 17.78 -12.90
N TYR A 68 2.89 18.46 -12.11
CA TYR A 68 4.21 17.94 -11.71
C TYR A 68 4.12 16.65 -10.87
N LYS A 69 3.13 16.53 -9.97
CA LYS A 69 2.91 15.30 -9.19
C LYS A 69 2.41 14.15 -10.06
N SER A 70 1.64 14.46 -11.10
CA SER A 70 1.18 13.48 -12.08
C SER A 70 2.36 12.89 -12.88
N ILE A 71 3.31 13.74 -13.30
CA ILE A 71 4.53 13.31 -13.98
C ILE A 71 5.38 12.44 -13.06
N LEU A 72 5.67 12.89 -11.84
CA LEU A 72 6.41 12.12 -10.85
C LEU A 72 5.79 10.73 -10.59
N LYS A 73 4.47 10.68 -10.50
CA LYS A 73 3.73 9.43 -10.35
C LYS A 73 3.94 8.52 -11.56
N LYS A 74 3.85 9.03 -12.79
CA LYS A 74 4.07 8.24 -14.02
C LYS A 74 5.50 7.70 -14.07
N ILE A 75 6.50 8.54 -13.77
CA ILE A 75 7.92 8.13 -13.72
C ILE A 75 8.11 7.04 -12.68
N PHE A 76 7.56 7.21 -11.46
CA PHE A 76 7.64 6.20 -10.41
C PHE A 76 7.09 4.85 -10.88
N TYR A 77 5.88 4.81 -11.45
CA TYR A 77 5.30 3.55 -11.93
C TYR A 77 6.08 2.94 -13.09
N LEU A 78 6.65 3.76 -13.97
CA LEU A 78 7.50 3.28 -15.06
C LEU A 78 8.78 2.62 -14.50
N VAL A 79 9.49 3.31 -13.63
CA VAL A 79 10.69 2.81 -12.96
C VAL A 79 10.36 1.55 -12.16
N PHE A 80 9.27 1.58 -11.38
CA PHE A 80 8.81 0.43 -10.61
C PHE A 80 8.55 -0.78 -11.52
N LYS A 81 7.88 -0.58 -12.66
CA LYS A 81 7.60 -1.64 -13.63
C LYS A 81 8.87 -2.23 -14.26
N ILE A 82 9.88 -1.39 -14.52
CA ILE A 82 11.17 -1.85 -15.08
C ILE A 82 11.94 -2.70 -14.07
N PHE A 83 11.93 -2.30 -12.80
CA PHE A 83 12.74 -2.95 -11.76
C PHE A 83 12.01 -4.08 -11.01
N THR A 84 10.69 -4.15 -11.08
CA THR A 84 9.93 -5.27 -10.50
C THR A 84 9.74 -6.36 -11.54
N LYS A 85 10.15 -7.58 -11.18
CA LYS A 85 9.86 -8.77 -11.99
C LYS A 85 8.35 -8.96 -12.14
N GLN A 86 7.93 -9.72 -13.16
CA GLN A 86 6.52 -10.06 -13.39
C GLN A 86 5.85 -10.53 -12.08
N GLY A 87 4.72 -9.92 -11.70
CA GLY A 87 3.97 -10.24 -10.49
C GLY A 87 3.57 -9.03 -9.64
N PHE A 88 4.29 -7.91 -9.73
CA PHE A 88 3.93 -6.68 -9.03
C PHE A 88 2.96 -5.83 -9.87
N ASN A 89 1.69 -6.06 -9.76
CA ASN A 89 0.68 -5.21 -10.39
C ASN A 89 -0.04 -4.37 -9.31
N ILE A 90 0.63 -3.31 -8.86
CA ILE A 90 0.03 -2.40 -7.88
C ILE A 90 -1.09 -1.60 -8.57
N PRO A 91 -2.35 -1.76 -8.15
CA PRO A 91 -3.45 -1.05 -8.77
C PRO A 91 -3.28 0.46 -8.61
N SER A 92 -3.47 1.21 -9.69
CA SER A 92 -3.37 2.66 -9.67
C SER A 92 -4.53 3.29 -8.88
N ASN A 93 -4.31 4.47 -8.30
CA ASN A 93 -5.31 5.24 -7.53
C ASN A 93 -5.84 4.53 -6.25
N THR A 94 -5.17 3.48 -5.77
CA THR A 94 -5.50 2.84 -4.50
C THR A 94 -4.73 3.45 -3.34
N GLY A 95 -5.40 3.55 -2.20
CA GLY A 95 -4.80 3.86 -0.90
C GLY A 95 -4.51 2.60 -0.10
N ASP A 96 -4.45 2.73 1.22
CA ASP A 96 -4.34 1.61 2.14
C ASP A 96 -5.71 1.05 2.51
N TYR A 97 -6.80 1.76 2.18
CA TYR A 97 -8.16 1.36 2.46
C TYR A 97 -8.53 0.09 1.70
N ARG A 98 -8.62 -1.00 2.44
CA ARG A 98 -8.90 -2.33 1.89
C ARG A 98 -9.37 -3.29 2.97
N ILE A 99 -10.03 -4.37 2.54
CA ILE A 99 -10.23 -5.58 3.34
C ILE A 99 -9.27 -6.66 2.85
N ILE A 100 -8.68 -7.38 3.77
CA ILE A 100 -7.84 -8.55 3.50
C ILE A 100 -8.34 -9.74 4.29
N ASP A 101 -8.31 -10.92 3.69
CA ASP A 101 -8.62 -12.19 4.35
C ASP A 101 -7.55 -12.54 5.39
N LYS A 102 -7.94 -13.31 6.41
CA LYS A 102 -7.03 -13.77 7.47
C LYS A 102 -5.80 -14.50 6.93
N LYS A 103 -5.93 -15.27 5.86
CA LYS A 103 -4.80 -15.96 5.23
C LYS A 103 -3.76 -14.98 4.68
N ILE A 104 -4.22 -13.86 4.06
CA ILE A 104 -3.33 -12.81 3.57
C ILE A 104 -2.60 -12.12 4.73
N LYS A 105 -3.34 -11.80 5.81
CA LYS A 105 -2.74 -11.28 7.04
C LYS A 105 -1.62 -12.19 7.55
N ASN A 106 -1.88 -13.50 7.67
CA ASN A 106 -0.92 -14.44 8.20
C ASN A 106 0.36 -14.53 7.34
N ILE A 107 0.21 -14.48 6.03
CA ILE A 107 1.35 -14.42 5.11
C ILE A 107 2.13 -13.12 5.31
N LEU A 108 1.47 -11.96 5.35
CA LEU A 108 2.12 -10.66 5.55
C LEU A 108 2.91 -10.60 6.85
N ILE A 109 2.39 -11.16 7.93
CA ILE A 109 3.07 -11.22 9.23
C ILE A 109 4.29 -12.13 9.18
N SER A 110 4.21 -13.27 8.46
CA SER A 110 5.33 -14.20 8.32
C SER A 110 6.49 -13.67 7.47
N MET A 111 6.21 -12.68 6.61
CA MET A 111 7.24 -12.01 5.81
C MET A 111 8.14 -11.16 6.73
N ARG A 112 9.46 -11.40 6.68
CA ARG A 112 10.45 -10.76 7.58
C ARG A 112 11.18 -9.58 6.97
N GLU A 113 10.61 -8.91 5.95
CA GLU A 113 11.22 -7.73 5.37
C GLU A 113 11.37 -6.61 6.40
N ARG A 114 12.58 -6.01 6.43
CA ARG A 114 12.88 -4.90 7.32
C ARG A 114 12.18 -3.60 6.92
N ILE A 115 12.08 -3.36 5.62
CA ILE A 115 11.34 -2.25 5.03
C ILE A 115 10.11 -2.85 4.35
N ARG A 116 8.93 -2.60 4.90
CA ARG A 116 7.69 -3.20 4.41
C ARG A 116 6.88 -2.18 3.63
N PHE A 117 6.77 -2.39 2.33
CA PHE A 117 5.85 -1.68 1.47
C PHE A 117 4.59 -2.53 1.26
N LEU A 118 3.63 -2.41 2.18
CA LEU A 118 2.47 -3.32 2.26
C LEU A 118 1.68 -3.43 0.95
N ARG A 119 1.51 -2.32 0.22
CA ARG A 119 0.80 -2.36 -1.08
C ARG A 119 1.52 -3.24 -2.10
N GLY A 120 2.84 -3.16 -2.13
CA GLY A 120 3.67 -4.00 -2.98
C GLY A 120 3.62 -5.46 -2.55
N LEU A 121 3.79 -5.73 -1.26
CA LEU A 121 3.75 -7.08 -0.69
C LEU A 121 2.39 -7.76 -0.95
N ILE A 122 1.28 -7.08 -0.71
CA ILE A 122 -0.06 -7.60 -0.98
C ILE A 122 -0.25 -7.92 -2.48
N SER A 123 0.27 -7.05 -3.36
CA SER A 123 0.25 -7.31 -4.80
C SER A 123 1.14 -8.50 -5.19
N TYR A 124 2.31 -8.63 -4.57
CA TYR A 124 3.27 -9.70 -4.82
C TYR A 124 2.76 -11.07 -4.36
N ILE A 125 2.11 -11.14 -3.21
CA ILE A 125 1.50 -12.38 -2.69
C ILE A 125 0.51 -12.97 -3.69
N GLY A 126 -0.09 -12.14 -4.56
CA GLY A 126 -1.07 -12.57 -5.54
C GLY A 126 -2.46 -12.77 -4.91
N PHE A 127 -3.04 -13.96 -5.06
CA PHE A 127 -4.41 -14.26 -4.67
C PHE A 127 -5.48 -13.48 -5.46
N LYS A 128 -6.74 -13.78 -5.21
CA LYS A 128 -7.86 -13.18 -5.93
C LYS A 128 -8.16 -11.78 -5.41
N GLN A 129 -7.78 -10.77 -6.17
CA GLN A 129 -7.93 -9.36 -5.79
C GLN A 129 -8.92 -8.62 -6.67
N THR A 130 -9.64 -7.66 -6.12
CA THR A 130 -10.53 -6.76 -6.88
C THR A 130 -10.57 -5.38 -6.25
N GLY A 131 -11.04 -4.38 -7.01
CA GLY A 131 -11.21 -3.00 -6.56
C GLY A 131 -12.65 -2.56 -6.60
N ILE A 132 -13.02 -1.71 -5.64
CA ILE A 132 -14.31 -1.00 -5.62
C ILE A 132 -14.05 0.48 -5.87
N LEU A 133 -14.70 1.03 -6.88
CA LEU A 133 -14.58 2.45 -7.20
C LEU A 133 -15.41 3.30 -6.23
N PHE A 134 -14.77 4.32 -5.63
CA PHE A 134 -15.46 5.26 -4.77
C PHE A 134 -15.04 6.71 -5.06
N ASP A 135 -15.92 7.63 -4.71
CA ASP A 135 -15.63 9.06 -4.76
C ASP A 135 -15.05 9.49 -3.41
N ARG A 136 -13.80 9.97 -3.43
CA ARG A 136 -13.15 10.43 -2.21
C ARG A 136 -13.80 11.73 -1.74
N PRO A 137 -14.28 11.83 -0.50
CA PRO A 137 -14.74 13.08 0.05
C PRO A 137 -13.64 14.15 -0.01
N ILE A 138 -14.06 15.40 -0.24
CA ILE A 138 -13.12 16.52 -0.17
C ILE A 138 -12.63 16.66 1.27
N ARG A 139 -11.33 16.77 1.45
CA ARG A 139 -10.71 16.94 2.77
C ARG A 139 -11.33 18.14 3.50
N LYS A 140 -12.03 17.89 4.59
CA LYS A 140 -12.72 18.94 5.37
C LYS A 140 -11.76 19.82 6.16
N LYS A 141 -10.58 19.34 6.57
CA LYS A 141 -9.57 20.10 7.34
C LYS A 141 -8.15 19.63 7.02
N GLY A 142 -7.19 20.57 7.07
CA GLY A 142 -5.75 20.31 6.99
C GLY A 142 -5.17 20.40 5.58
N LYS A 143 -3.87 20.75 5.50
CA LYS A 143 -3.08 20.76 4.27
C LYS A 143 -2.36 19.41 4.11
N SER A 144 -2.15 18.96 2.88
CA SER A 144 -1.33 17.78 2.61
C SER A 144 0.08 18.00 3.16
N LYS A 145 0.50 17.17 4.11
CA LYS A 145 1.86 17.20 4.67
C LYS A 145 2.89 16.49 3.76
N THR A 146 2.47 16.01 2.60
CA THR A 146 3.32 15.24 1.69
C THR A 146 4.22 16.19 0.89
N SER A 147 5.48 16.34 1.32
CA SER A 147 6.50 17.06 0.57
C SER A 147 7.00 16.24 -0.62
N ILE A 148 7.64 16.90 -1.60
CA ILE A 148 8.27 16.21 -2.75
C ILE A 148 9.40 15.29 -2.26
N SER A 149 10.22 15.76 -1.32
CA SER A 149 11.29 14.97 -0.71
C SER A 149 10.77 13.69 -0.03
N TRP A 150 9.63 13.79 0.66
CA TRP A 150 8.97 12.63 1.24
C TRP A 150 8.49 11.64 0.17
N LEU A 151 7.91 12.13 -0.92
CA LEU A 151 7.47 11.28 -2.04
C LEU A 151 8.63 10.54 -2.70
N ILE A 152 9.77 11.22 -2.90
CA ILE A 152 10.98 10.60 -3.46
C ILE A 152 11.50 9.52 -2.51
N ARG A 153 11.65 9.84 -1.22
CA ARG A 153 12.12 8.87 -0.22
C ARG A 153 11.19 7.65 -0.17
N TYR A 154 9.88 7.86 -0.07
CA TYR A 154 8.89 6.78 -0.05
C TYR A 154 8.96 5.93 -1.33
N GLY A 155 9.16 6.57 -2.49
CA GLY A 155 9.35 5.86 -3.75
C GLY A 155 10.62 5.01 -3.77
N MET A 156 11.74 5.54 -3.27
CA MET A 156 13.01 4.82 -3.14
C MET A 156 12.88 3.64 -2.18
N ASP A 157 12.31 3.86 -0.99
CA ASP A 157 12.09 2.80 0.00
C ASP A 157 11.20 1.69 -0.57
N SER A 158 10.16 2.07 -1.33
CA SER A 158 9.28 1.12 -2.02
C SER A 158 10.01 0.28 -3.07
N LEU A 159 10.90 0.90 -3.85
CA LEU A 159 11.74 0.19 -4.83
C LEU A 159 12.73 -0.75 -4.15
N LEU A 160 13.44 -0.27 -3.12
CA LEU A 160 14.42 -1.05 -2.38
C LEU A 160 13.79 -2.26 -1.67
N SER A 161 12.60 -2.09 -1.11
CA SER A 161 11.88 -3.17 -0.41
C SER A 161 11.24 -4.19 -1.34
N SER A 162 10.87 -3.76 -2.55
CA SER A 162 10.12 -4.62 -3.48
C SER A 162 11.03 -5.35 -4.49
N THR A 163 12.29 -4.96 -4.62
CA THR A 163 13.16 -5.51 -5.64
C THR A 163 14.62 -5.65 -5.18
N GLY A 164 15.28 -6.72 -5.60
CA GLY A 164 16.75 -6.84 -5.50
C GLY A 164 17.49 -6.08 -6.62
N ALA A 165 16.77 -5.35 -7.48
CA ALA A 165 17.34 -4.67 -8.64
C ALA A 165 18.42 -3.62 -8.30
N PRO A 166 18.26 -2.77 -7.27
CA PRO A 166 19.30 -1.81 -6.93
C PRO A 166 20.63 -2.50 -6.58
N VAL A 167 20.58 -3.61 -5.85
CA VAL A 167 21.76 -4.41 -5.52
C VAL A 167 22.36 -5.00 -6.80
N SER A 168 21.53 -5.56 -7.68
CA SER A 168 21.96 -6.11 -8.96
C SER A 168 22.62 -5.07 -9.88
N VAL A 169 22.10 -3.84 -9.91
CA VAL A 169 22.68 -2.74 -10.70
C VAL A 169 24.05 -2.34 -10.13
N ILE A 170 24.15 -2.15 -8.82
CA ILE A 170 25.44 -1.80 -8.15
C ILE A 170 26.46 -2.91 -8.38
N THR A 171 26.06 -4.18 -8.24
CA THR A 171 26.96 -5.32 -8.49
C THR A 171 27.46 -5.35 -9.93
N ARG A 172 26.59 -5.10 -10.92
CA ARG A 172 27.01 -5.03 -12.32
C ARG A 172 27.95 -3.88 -12.60
N ILE A 173 27.67 -2.68 -12.06
CA ILE A 173 28.58 -1.54 -12.21
C ILE A 173 29.94 -1.85 -11.59
N GLY A 174 29.96 -2.43 -10.38
CA GLY A 174 31.20 -2.82 -9.70
C GLY A 174 31.98 -3.94 -10.39
N LEU A 175 31.33 -4.79 -11.20
CA LEU A 175 32.02 -5.83 -11.98
C LEU A 175 32.61 -5.29 -13.30
N PHE A 176 32.14 -4.15 -13.78
CA PHE A 176 32.63 -3.51 -15.02
C PHE A 176 33.53 -2.31 -14.73
N SER A 177 33.81 -1.97 -13.49
CA SER A 177 34.77 -0.98 -13.03
C SER A 177 36.10 -1.62 -12.63
#